data_1fe9e18ce900ed9c20d17107da609ac2
#
_entry.id   1fe9e18ce900ed9c20d17107da609ac2
#
_cell.length_a   1.000
_cell.length_b   1.000
_cell.length_c   1.000
_cell.angle_alpha   90.00
_cell.angle_beta   90.00
_cell.angle_gamma   90.00
#
_symmetry.space_group_name_H-M   'P 1'
#
loop_
_entity.id
_entity.type
_entity.pdbx_description
1 polymer ?
#
loop_
_entity_poly.entity_id
_entity_poly.type
_entity_poly.pdbx_seq_one_letter_code
_entity_poly.pdbx_strand_id
1 'polypeptide(L)'
;MSVTIIDVAKKANVSKSTVSLVINNVPTVKEETRQRVLEVIEELGYVPNFNARGLTTQKTQSLGVLFTSQTNTTESNFDFNCETEIYPNDILAGIPDALVNTDYGLIIERYSVDNGPDQPLPKMIAQRRVDGVIVIFGLYSEELERRIADTGIPAVAVGGAPVLQDYVSADFQQSVYIATEKLISVGLKKICYVNCPPFFSSNQLRRIGFYRAINDHHLCVEDQRVIDTQWNTGKGGYEAIKELLMSGYMPDGIVTAHDGIALGIIRYLHENGIRIPNDVSIISIENSVLAGYATPALSSVDVNKRELGRKAGEILLQRIAQPTMPKVAMMSTPTVINRDSVKQGE
;
A
#
# COMPACT_ATOMS: atom_id res chain seq x y z
N MET A 1 9.47 40.10 -8.61
CA MET A 1 9.75 39.27 -9.81
C MET A 1 10.62 38.11 -9.34
N SER A 2 10.37 36.90 -9.83
CA SER A 2 11.23 35.77 -9.47
C SER A 2 12.56 35.85 -10.21
N VAL A 3 13.66 35.61 -9.49
CA VAL A 3 15.01 35.58 -10.07
C VAL A 3 15.10 34.43 -11.07
N THR A 4 15.71 34.69 -12.22
CA THR A 4 15.84 33.72 -13.32
C THR A 4 17.28 33.31 -13.50
N ILE A 5 17.52 32.17 -14.21
CA ILE A 5 18.87 31.73 -14.60
C ILE A 5 19.61 32.80 -15.44
N ILE A 6 18.87 33.67 -16.15
CA ILE A 6 19.43 34.77 -16.94
C ILE A 6 20.00 35.86 -16.02
N ASP A 7 19.35 36.12 -14.89
CA ASP A 7 19.82 37.12 -13.93
C ASP A 7 21.10 36.65 -13.23
N VAL A 8 21.19 35.34 -12.90
CA VAL A 8 22.41 34.72 -12.40
C VAL A 8 23.53 34.79 -13.43
N ALA A 9 23.25 34.46 -14.70
CA ALA A 9 24.23 34.49 -15.75
C ALA A 9 24.81 35.90 -16.00
N LYS A 10 23.93 36.93 -15.99
CA LYS A 10 24.34 38.31 -16.12
C LYS A 10 25.23 38.77 -14.97
N LYS A 11 24.81 38.48 -13.71
CA LYS A 11 25.54 38.88 -12.53
C LYS A 11 26.89 38.16 -12.35
N ALA A 12 26.92 36.84 -12.67
CA ALA A 12 28.17 36.08 -12.66
C ALA A 12 29.10 36.32 -13.86
N ASN A 13 28.66 37.11 -14.83
CA ASN A 13 29.34 37.39 -16.09
C ASN A 13 29.74 36.11 -16.88
N VAL A 14 28.75 35.21 -17.03
CA VAL A 14 28.90 33.94 -17.77
C VAL A 14 27.68 33.71 -18.67
N SER A 15 27.75 32.71 -19.54
CA SER A 15 26.59 32.32 -20.35
C SER A 15 25.55 31.56 -19.52
N LYS A 16 24.27 31.59 -19.95
CA LYS A 16 23.19 30.75 -19.35
C LYS A 16 23.57 29.27 -19.32
N SER A 17 24.27 28.79 -20.38
CA SER A 17 24.75 27.39 -20.45
C SER A 17 25.79 27.10 -19.37
N THR A 18 26.70 28.06 -19.09
CA THR A 18 27.70 27.90 -18.02
C THR A 18 27.04 27.79 -16.66
N VAL A 19 26.03 28.64 -16.36
CA VAL A 19 25.26 28.52 -15.12
C VAL A 19 24.58 27.16 -15.03
N SER A 20 23.97 26.67 -16.12
CA SER A 20 23.34 25.35 -16.15
C SER A 20 24.35 24.22 -15.91
N LEU A 21 25.57 24.29 -16.47
CA LEU A 21 26.62 23.31 -16.22
C LEU A 21 27.09 23.31 -14.76
N VAL A 22 27.18 24.50 -14.12
CA VAL A 22 27.53 24.60 -12.69
C VAL A 22 26.44 23.99 -11.82
N ILE A 23 25.18 24.32 -12.05
CA ILE A 23 24.03 23.78 -11.29
C ILE A 23 23.95 22.26 -11.41
N ASN A 24 24.28 21.72 -12.59
CA ASN A 24 24.27 20.26 -12.84
C ASN A 24 25.59 19.56 -12.46
N ASN A 25 26.49 20.28 -11.78
CA ASN A 25 27.77 19.76 -11.30
C ASN A 25 28.65 19.09 -12.37
N VAL A 26 28.58 19.61 -13.62
CA VAL A 26 29.39 19.07 -14.76
C VAL A 26 30.83 19.46 -14.54
N PRO A 27 31.79 18.49 -14.62
CA PRO A 27 33.21 18.74 -14.29
C PRO A 27 33.98 19.60 -15.28
N THR A 28 33.37 19.97 -16.41
CA THR A 28 34.04 20.76 -17.48
C THR A 28 34.19 22.25 -17.16
N VAL A 29 33.52 22.74 -16.07
CA VAL A 29 33.60 24.13 -15.65
C VAL A 29 34.76 24.32 -14.69
N LYS A 30 35.64 25.33 -14.97
CA LYS A 30 36.76 25.67 -14.08
C LYS A 30 36.26 26.03 -12.65
N GLU A 31 36.99 25.61 -11.64
CA GLU A 31 36.57 25.74 -10.22
C GLU A 31 36.31 27.21 -9.83
N GLU A 32 37.15 28.15 -10.28
CA GLU A 32 36.96 29.59 -10.03
C GLU A 32 35.60 30.09 -10.59
N THR A 33 35.23 29.64 -11.79
CA THR A 33 33.95 30.01 -12.40
C THR A 33 32.79 29.37 -11.69
N ARG A 34 32.96 28.13 -11.24
CA ARG A 34 31.97 27.39 -10.46
C ARG A 34 31.67 28.13 -9.15
N GLN A 35 32.70 28.49 -8.39
CA GLN A 35 32.59 29.18 -7.12
C GLN A 35 31.84 30.51 -7.27
N ARG A 36 32.25 31.34 -8.25
CA ARG A 36 31.61 32.62 -8.54
C ARG A 36 30.12 32.47 -8.89
N VAL A 37 29.75 31.47 -9.67
CA VAL A 37 28.34 31.20 -10.01
C VAL A 37 27.54 30.77 -8.80
N LEU A 38 28.08 29.90 -7.92
CA LEU A 38 27.43 29.46 -6.69
C LEU A 38 27.20 30.62 -5.72
N GLU A 39 28.18 31.49 -5.54
CA GLU A 39 28.05 32.69 -4.72
C GLU A 39 26.93 33.63 -5.23
N VAL A 40 26.84 33.81 -6.55
CA VAL A 40 25.76 34.64 -7.14
C VAL A 40 24.39 33.97 -7.00
N ILE A 41 24.30 32.64 -7.09
CA ILE A 41 23.06 31.87 -6.85
C ILE A 41 22.58 32.12 -5.41
N GLU A 42 23.47 32.01 -4.43
CA GLU A 42 23.18 32.22 -3.02
C GLU A 42 22.76 33.67 -2.75
N GLU A 43 23.53 34.64 -3.28
CA GLU A 43 23.26 36.08 -3.11
C GLU A 43 21.89 36.53 -3.68
N LEU A 44 21.52 35.96 -4.84
CA LEU A 44 20.23 36.26 -5.48
C LEU A 44 19.07 35.44 -4.95
N GLY A 45 19.33 34.41 -4.12
CA GLY A 45 18.31 33.46 -3.70
C GLY A 45 17.70 32.70 -4.88
N TYR A 46 18.50 32.44 -5.93
CA TYR A 46 17.99 31.74 -7.10
C TYR A 46 17.79 30.26 -6.83
N VAL A 47 16.54 29.82 -6.98
CA VAL A 47 16.18 28.40 -6.90
C VAL A 47 16.06 27.86 -8.34
N PRO A 48 16.86 26.86 -8.72
CA PRO A 48 16.77 26.26 -10.05
C PRO A 48 15.36 25.74 -10.34
N ASN A 49 14.82 26.07 -11.51
CA ASN A 49 13.51 25.55 -11.92
C ASN A 49 13.67 24.08 -12.36
N PHE A 50 13.07 23.19 -11.62
CA PHE A 50 13.07 21.75 -11.86
C PHE A 50 12.59 21.37 -13.28
N ASN A 51 11.54 22.05 -13.78
CA ASN A 51 10.99 21.81 -15.10
C ASN A 51 11.99 22.13 -16.24
N ALA A 52 12.90 23.08 -16.04
CA ALA A 52 13.93 23.42 -17.02
C ALA A 52 15.09 22.39 -17.03
N ARG A 53 15.32 21.69 -15.92
CA ARG A 53 16.32 20.62 -15.81
C ARG A 53 15.87 19.36 -16.58
N GLY A 54 14.59 19.01 -16.51
CA GLY A 54 13.99 17.87 -17.20
C GLY A 54 14.16 17.91 -18.72
N LEU A 55 14.16 19.10 -19.34
CA LEU A 55 14.37 19.27 -20.78
C LEU A 55 15.78 18.89 -21.26
N THR A 56 16.77 18.95 -20.38
CA THR A 56 18.17 18.62 -20.73
C THR A 56 18.56 17.18 -20.34
N THR A 57 17.99 16.65 -19.26
CA THR A 57 18.35 15.33 -18.72
C THR A 57 17.40 14.21 -19.14
N GLN A 58 16.28 14.54 -19.78
CA GLN A 58 15.14 13.64 -20.05
C GLN A 58 14.59 12.93 -18.79
N LYS A 59 14.94 13.43 -17.59
CA LYS A 59 14.44 12.95 -16.31
C LYS A 59 13.53 13.98 -15.67
N THR A 60 12.39 13.53 -15.16
CA THR A 60 11.41 14.38 -14.48
C THR A 60 11.72 14.55 -12.99
N GLN A 61 12.61 13.71 -12.44
CA GLN A 61 12.87 13.60 -11.01
C GLN A 61 11.57 13.47 -10.18
N SER A 62 10.58 12.80 -10.74
CA SER A 62 9.31 12.52 -10.12
C SER A 62 8.99 11.04 -10.20
N LEU A 63 8.57 10.44 -9.10
CA LEU A 63 7.99 9.10 -9.07
C LEU A 63 6.47 9.22 -9.02
N GLY A 64 5.78 8.38 -9.77
CA GLY A 64 4.33 8.26 -9.72
C GLY A 64 3.88 7.29 -8.64
N VAL A 65 2.81 7.62 -7.93
CA VAL A 65 2.06 6.67 -7.11
C VAL A 65 0.64 6.59 -7.67
N LEU A 66 0.29 5.42 -8.17
CA LEU A 66 -0.99 5.15 -8.80
C LEU A 66 -1.85 4.28 -7.88
N PHE A 67 -2.98 4.80 -7.43
CA PHE A 67 -3.98 4.01 -6.71
C PHE A 67 -5.03 3.48 -7.70
N THR A 68 -5.21 2.17 -7.74
CA THR A 68 -6.26 1.56 -8.57
C THR A 68 -7.55 1.36 -7.77
N SER A 69 -8.67 1.64 -8.40
CA SER A 69 -9.99 1.52 -7.79
C SER A 69 -11.07 1.20 -8.83
N GLN A 70 -12.28 0.88 -8.36
CA GLN A 70 -13.50 0.88 -9.19
C GLN A 70 -14.26 2.18 -8.99
N THR A 71 -14.79 2.80 -10.07
CA THR A 71 -15.56 4.04 -9.98
C THR A 71 -17.07 3.86 -10.19
N ASN A 72 -17.50 2.74 -10.73
CA ASN A 72 -18.87 2.59 -11.27
C ASN A 72 -19.82 1.82 -10.37
N THR A 73 -19.92 2.22 -9.09
CA THR A 73 -21.03 1.75 -8.28
C THR A 73 -21.82 2.95 -7.78
N THR A 74 -22.87 3.32 -8.52
CA THR A 74 -23.88 4.35 -8.15
C THR A 74 -24.69 3.96 -6.90
N GLU A 75 -24.52 2.74 -6.41
CA GLU A 75 -24.75 2.27 -5.05
C GLU A 75 -23.44 1.60 -4.63
N SER A 76 -22.44 2.42 -4.41
CA SER A 76 -21.10 1.90 -4.23
C SER A 76 -21.01 1.08 -2.97
N ASN A 77 -21.02 -0.25 -3.15
CA ASN A 77 -20.45 -1.19 -2.20
C ASN A 77 -18.94 -0.86 -1.92
N PHE A 78 -18.39 0.09 -2.66
CA PHE A 78 -17.15 0.79 -2.51
C PHE A 78 -17.41 2.28 -2.25
N ASP A 79 -18.02 2.54 -1.14
CA ASP A 79 -17.83 3.84 -0.55
C ASP A 79 -16.34 3.90 -0.19
N PHE A 80 -15.56 4.67 -0.97
CA PHE A 80 -14.19 5.03 -0.62
C PHE A 80 -14.23 5.90 0.65
N ASN A 81 -14.91 5.38 1.65
CA ASN A 81 -14.88 5.89 2.99
C ASN A 81 -13.49 5.62 3.55
N CYS A 82 -13.05 6.46 4.43
CA CYS A 82 -11.74 6.38 5.07
C CYS A 82 -11.32 4.98 5.56
N GLU A 83 -12.26 4.05 5.77
CA GLU A 83 -12.00 2.67 6.18
C GLU A 83 -11.19 1.86 5.16
N THR A 84 -11.46 2.01 3.86
CA THR A 84 -10.76 1.25 2.80
C THR A 84 -9.45 1.91 2.37
N GLU A 85 -9.25 3.18 2.75
CA GLU A 85 -8.05 3.94 2.41
C GLU A 85 -6.92 3.79 3.45
N ILE A 86 -7.19 3.21 4.63
CA ILE A 86 -6.19 3.08 5.69
C ILE A 86 -5.00 2.25 5.20
N TYR A 87 -5.24 1.07 4.63
CA TYR A 87 -4.20 0.19 4.15
C TYR A 87 -3.31 0.84 3.06
N PRO A 88 -3.85 1.40 1.95
CA PRO A 88 -3.05 2.05 0.94
C PRO A 88 -2.37 3.34 1.43
N ASN A 89 -2.97 4.09 2.36
CA ASN A 89 -2.36 5.28 2.92
C ASN A 89 -1.17 4.97 3.84
N ASP A 90 -1.22 3.88 4.61
CA ASP A 90 -0.08 3.42 5.41
C ASP A 90 1.11 3.01 4.53
N ILE A 91 0.83 2.40 3.37
CA ILE A 91 1.86 2.09 2.36
C ILE A 91 2.43 3.38 1.78
N LEU A 92 1.56 4.30 1.35
CA LEU A 92 1.98 5.60 0.82
C LEU A 92 2.91 6.34 1.79
N ALA A 93 2.61 6.31 3.09
CA ALA A 93 3.42 6.95 4.12
C ALA A 93 4.86 6.41 4.22
N GLY A 94 5.12 5.21 3.71
CA GLY A 94 6.45 4.63 3.68
C GLY A 94 7.29 5.03 2.46
N ILE A 95 6.67 5.42 1.35
CA ILE A 95 7.39 5.74 0.10
C ILE A 95 8.36 6.92 0.27
N PRO A 96 8.01 8.04 0.93
CA PRO A 96 8.93 9.14 1.17
C PRO A 96 10.20 8.74 1.92
N ASP A 97 10.14 7.71 2.78
CA ASP A 97 11.31 7.23 3.52
C ASP A 97 12.43 6.72 2.57
N ALA A 98 12.04 6.18 1.40
CA ALA A 98 12.99 5.77 0.37
C ALA A 98 13.57 6.94 -0.43
N LEU A 99 12.94 8.12 -0.40
CA LEU A 99 13.33 9.29 -1.17
C LEU A 99 14.23 10.26 -0.38
N VAL A 100 14.42 10.01 0.91
CA VAL A 100 15.33 10.81 1.75
C VAL A 100 16.73 10.79 1.11
N ASN A 101 17.32 11.95 0.93
CA ASN A 101 18.61 12.14 0.24
C ASN A 101 18.58 11.90 -1.29
N THR A 102 17.42 11.94 -1.92
CA THR A 102 17.26 11.96 -3.37
C THR A 102 16.64 13.28 -3.82
N ASP A 103 16.75 13.59 -5.12
CA ASP A 103 16.07 14.75 -5.73
C ASP A 103 14.65 14.39 -6.22
N TYR A 104 14.13 13.19 -5.91
CA TYR A 104 12.83 12.74 -6.38
C TYR A 104 11.67 13.28 -5.54
N GLY A 105 10.64 13.82 -6.22
CA GLY A 105 9.33 14.11 -5.65
C GLY A 105 8.29 13.07 -6.02
N LEU A 106 7.07 13.19 -5.43
CA LEU A 106 5.95 12.27 -5.71
C LEU A 106 4.84 12.98 -6.49
N ILE A 107 4.27 12.28 -7.46
CA ILE A 107 3.01 12.62 -8.12
C ILE A 107 2.02 11.48 -7.82
N ILE A 108 0.87 11.82 -7.22
CA ILE A 108 -0.15 10.84 -6.85
C ILE A 108 -1.33 10.98 -7.80
N GLU A 109 -1.81 9.86 -8.34
CA GLU A 109 -2.99 9.80 -9.20
C GLU A 109 -3.87 8.61 -8.82
N ARG A 110 -5.20 8.81 -8.88
CA ARG A 110 -6.17 7.72 -8.77
C ARG A 110 -6.59 7.28 -10.16
N TYR A 111 -6.73 5.98 -10.35
CA TYR A 111 -7.10 5.39 -11.62
C TYR A 111 -8.16 4.32 -11.44
N SER A 112 -9.27 4.50 -12.14
CA SER A 112 -10.32 3.48 -12.17
C SER A 112 -9.99 2.42 -13.19
N VAL A 113 -10.17 1.15 -12.82
CA VAL A 113 -9.95 0.00 -13.71
C VAL A 113 -11.22 -0.44 -14.47
N ASP A 114 -12.38 0.19 -14.22
CA ASP A 114 -13.69 -0.26 -14.73
C ASP A 114 -14.07 0.28 -16.10
N ASN A 115 -13.33 1.25 -16.62
CA ASN A 115 -13.73 1.97 -17.85
C ASN A 115 -13.36 1.20 -19.14
N GLY A 116 -12.97 -0.07 -19.01
CA GLY A 116 -12.68 -0.95 -20.13
C GLY A 116 -11.30 -0.74 -20.79
N PRO A 117 -10.99 -1.52 -21.84
CA PRO A 117 -9.66 -1.53 -22.46
C PRO A 117 -9.30 -0.23 -23.19
N ASP A 118 -10.28 0.55 -23.61
CA ASP A 118 -10.08 1.82 -24.34
C ASP A 118 -9.83 3.02 -23.41
N GLN A 119 -9.86 2.81 -22.09
CA GLN A 119 -9.56 3.86 -21.14
C GLN A 119 -8.13 4.40 -21.34
N PRO A 120 -7.91 5.74 -21.38
CA PRO A 120 -6.56 6.29 -21.45
C PRO A 120 -5.68 5.82 -20.29
N LEU A 121 -4.38 5.64 -20.54
CA LEU A 121 -3.43 5.44 -19.46
C LEU A 121 -3.47 6.61 -18.44
N PRO A 122 -3.04 6.37 -17.18
CA PRO A 122 -2.88 7.44 -16.19
C PRO A 122 -2.14 8.63 -16.78
N LYS A 123 -2.59 9.86 -16.47
CA LYS A 123 -2.02 11.08 -17.06
C LYS A 123 -0.54 11.21 -16.79
N MET A 124 -0.09 10.82 -15.58
CA MET A 124 1.33 10.85 -15.22
C MET A 124 2.19 10.00 -16.16
N ILE A 125 1.68 8.89 -16.67
CA ILE A 125 2.36 7.98 -17.61
C ILE A 125 2.22 8.49 -19.04
N ALA A 126 0.98 8.74 -19.48
CA ALA A 126 0.68 9.18 -20.85
C ALA A 126 1.39 10.48 -21.22
N GLN A 127 1.57 11.39 -20.27
CA GLN A 127 2.23 12.69 -20.46
C GLN A 127 3.73 12.67 -20.07
N ARG A 128 4.30 11.49 -19.75
CA ARG A 128 5.71 11.33 -19.34
C ARG A 128 6.11 12.28 -18.20
N ARG A 129 5.26 12.39 -17.17
CA ARG A 129 5.50 13.28 -16.03
C ARG A 129 6.31 12.65 -14.89
N VAL A 130 6.60 11.34 -15.01
CA VAL A 130 7.30 10.55 -13.98
C VAL A 130 8.36 9.67 -14.62
N ASP A 131 9.45 9.40 -13.91
CA ASP A 131 10.55 8.53 -14.33
C ASP A 131 10.28 7.05 -14.01
N GLY A 132 9.31 6.79 -13.16
CA GLY A 132 8.84 5.46 -12.79
C GLY A 132 7.56 5.54 -11.98
N VAL A 133 6.85 4.42 -11.80
CA VAL A 133 5.55 4.37 -11.14
C VAL A 133 5.47 3.24 -10.11
N ILE A 134 4.93 3.55 -8.93
CA ILE A 134 4.49 2.57 -7.93
C ILE A 134 2.99 2.41 -8.10
N VAL A 135 2.52 1.20 -8.33
CA VAL A 135 1.08 0.89 -8.46
C VAL A 135 0.62 0.21 -7.18
N ILE A 136 -0.25 0.89 -6.41
CA ILE A 136 -0.85 0.32 -5.21
C ILE A 136 -2.21 -0.23 -5.62
N PHE A 137 -2.32 -1.57 -5.65
CA PHE A 137 -3.54 -2.23 -6.09
C PHE A 137 -4.59 -2.26 -4.97
N GLY A 138 -5.65 -1.47 -5.10
CA GLY A 138 -6.95 -1.74 -4.48
C GLY A 138 -7.64 -2.87 -5.25
N LEU A 139 -7.61 -2.79 -6.59
CA LEU A 139 -8.01 -3.88 -7.47
C LEU A 139 -6.90 -4.15 -8.48
N TYR A 140 -6.57 -5.43 -8.65
CA TYR A 140 -5.59 -5.86 -9.63
C TYR A 140 -6.21 -5.88 -11.03
N SER A 141 -5.47 -5.35 -12.03
CA SER A 141 -5.83 -5.39 -13.43
C SER A 141 -4.60 -5.79 -14.26
N GLU A 142 -4.62 -7.01 -14.78
CA GLU A 142 -3.58 -7.53 -15.67
C GLU A 142 -3.44 -6.67 -16.95
N GLU A 143 -4.56 -6.17 -17.47
CA GLU A 143 -4.56 -5.29 -18.65
C GLU A 143 -3.86 -3.97 -18.36
N LEU A 144 -4.10 -3.34 -17.21
CA LEU A 144 -3.38 -2.12 -16.82
C LEU A 144 -1.89 -2.40 -16.65
N GLU A 145 -1.53 -3.51 -16.01
CA GLU A 145 -0.13 -3.91 -15.82
C GLU A 145 0.58 -4.07 -17.18
N ARG A 146 -0.03 -4.80 -18.10
CA ARG A 146 0.50 -5.00 -19.45
C ARG A 146 0.69 -3.67 -20.18
N ARG A 147 -0.31 -2.79 -20.15
CA ARG A 147 -0.25 -1.47 -20.80
C ARG A 147 0.80 -0.55 -20.20
N ILE A 148 1.04 -0.61 -18.89
CA ILE A 148 2.15 0.11 -18.24
C ILE A 148 3.48 -0.47 -18.73
N ALA A 149 3.63 -1.79 -18.75
CA ALA A 149 4.84 -2.46 -19.23
C ALA A 149 5.18 -2.10 -20.69
N ASP A 150 4.16 -2.03 -21.57
CA ASP A 150 4.32 -1.65 -22.99
C ASP A 150 4.87 -0.22 -23.17
N THR A 151 4.73 0.65 -22.18
CA THR A 151 5.34 1.99 -22.22
C THR A 151 6.85 1.99 -21.99
N GLY A 152 7.40 0.90 -21.44
CA GLY A 152 8.79 0.80 -21.01
C GLY A 152 9.13 1.60 -19.74
N ILE A 153 8.14 2.21 -19.07
CA ILE A 153 8.37 2.93 -17.81
C ILE A 153 8.70 1.93 -16.69
N PRO A 154 9.74 2.18 -15.87
CA PRO A 154 9.99 1.40 -14.67
C PRO A 154 8.76 1.38 -13.76
N ALA A 155 8.37 0.20 -13.29
CA ALA A 155 7.18 0.06 -12.46
C ALA A 155 7.38 -0.98 -11.34
N VAL A 156 6.81 -0.69 -10.16
CA VAL A 156 6.75 -1.59 -9.00
C VAL A 156 5.31 -1.69 -8.54
N ALA A 157 4.81 -2.90 -8.39
CA ALA A 157 3.49 -3.15 -7.84
C ALA A 157 3.52 -3.33 -6.32
N VAL A 158 2.52 -2.80 -5.62
CA VAL A 158 2.30 -3.07 -4.20
C VAL A 158 0.96 -3.78 -4.01
N GLY A 159 1.01 -5.00 -3.48
CA GLY A 159 -0.15 -5.89 -3.40
C GLY A 159 -0.35 -6.70 -4.69
N GLY A 160 -1.13 -7.78 -4.57
CA GLY A 160 -1.24 -8.77 -5.64
C GLY A 160 0.05 -9.57 -5.86
N ALA A 161 0.15 -10.25 -6.98
CA ALA A 161 1.34 -10.95 -7.45
C ALA A 161 1.46 -10.76 -8.96
N PRO A 162 1.88 -9.56 -9.43
CA PRO A 162 1.95 -9.26 -10.84
C PRO A 162 3.02 -10.12 -11.55
N VAL A 163 2.74 -10.48 -12.80
CA VAL A 163 3.60 -11.37 -13.57
C VAL A 163 4.75 -10.61 -14.23
N LEU A 164 4.49 -9.37 -14.68
CA LEU A 164 5.38 -8.64 -15.57
C LEU A 164 6.33 -7.64 -14.88
N GLN A 165 6.00 -7.21 -13.66
CA GLN A 165 6.71 -6.11 -12.98
C GLN A 165 7.37 -6.57 -11.68
N ASP A 166 8.23 -5.71 -11.11
CA ASP A 166 8.69 -5.85 -9.73
C ASP A 166 7.50 -5.68 -8.78
N TYR A 167 7.51 -6.42 -7.68
CA TYR A 167 6.46 -6.23 -6.70
C TYR A 167 6.90 -6.44 -5.26
N VAL A 168 6.18 -5.79 -4.37
CA VAL A 168 6.19 -6.04 -2.93
C VAL A 168 4.76 -6.33 -2.47
N SER A 169 4.58 -7.29 -1.57
CA SER A 169 3.25 -7.66 -1.08
C SER A 169 3.29 -8.07 0.39
N ALA A 170 2.16 -7.94 1.07
CA ALA A 170 1.94 -8.64 2.32
C ALA A 170 1.79 -10.15 2.03
N ASP A 171 2.36 -10.99 2.89
CA ASP A 171 2.06 -12.42 2.87
C ASP A 171 0.70 -12.67 3.52
N PHE A 172 -0.36 -12.53 2.74
CA PHE A 172 -1.72 -12.71 3.22
C PHE A 172 -2.03 -14.12 3.67
N GLN A 173 -1.42 -15.13 3.04
CA GLN A 173 -1.58 -16.53 3.45
C GLN A 173 -0.98 -16.74 4.83
N GLN A 174 0.26 -16.34 5.04
CA GLN A 174 0.92 -16.48 6.33
C GLN A 174 0.27 -15.60 7.41
N SER A 175 -0.22 -14.41 7.06
CA SER A 175 -0.91 -13.51 8.00
C SER A 175 -2.15 -14.17 8.61
N VAL A 176 -3.00 -14.80 7.78
CA VAL A 176 -4.20 -15.50 8.26
C VAL A 176 -3.83 -16.78 8.99
N TYR A 177 -2.78 -17.48 8.54
CA TYR A 177 -2.26 -18.67 9.22
C TYR A 177 -1.90 -18.36 10.68
N ILE A 178 -1.00 -17.37 10.90
CA ILE A 178 -0.55 -17.03 12.27
C ILE A 178 -1.66 -16.42 13.14
N ALA A 179 -2.61 -15.70 12.54
CA ALA A 179 -3.79 -15.20 13.27
C ALA A 179 -4.66 -16.36 13.78
N THR A 180 -4.91 -17.34 12.91
CA THR A 180 -5.69 -18.55 13.24
C THR A 180 -4.96 -19.39 14.27
N GLU A 181 -3.66 -19.63 14.07
CA GLU A 181 -2.80 -20.36 15.01
C GLU A 181 -2.80 -19.71 16.41
N LYS A 182 -2.79 -18.35 16.47
CA LYS A 182 -2.89 -17.63 17.74
C LYS A 182 -4.16 -17.98 18.50
N LEU A 183 -5.32 -18.04 17.84
CA LEU A 183 -6.57 -18.43 18.48
C LEU A 183 -6.54 -19.90 18.94
N ILE A 184 -6.00 -20.79 18.13
CA ILE A 184 -5.86 -22.21 18.47
C ILE A 184 -4.93 -22.39 19.68
N SER A 185 -3.82 -21.63 19.74
CA SER A 185 -2.84 -21.73 20.83
C SER A 185 -3.38 -21.36 22.21
N VAL A 186 -4.46 -20.61 22.26
CA VAL A 186 -5.19 -20.29 23.53
C VAL A 186 -6.39 -21.20 23.79
N GLY A 187 -6.45 -22.34 23.09
CA GLY A 187 -7.43 -23.41 23.34
C GLY A 187 -8.77 -23.26 22.61
N LEU A 188 -8.91 -22.31 21.67
CA LEU A 188 -10.14 -22.14 20.91
C LEU A 188 -10.25 -23.21 19.80
N LYS A 189 -11.45 -23.70 19.55
CA LYS A 189 -11.69 -24.83 18.65
C LYS A 189 -12.72 -24.56 17.55
N LYS A 190 -13.64 -23.63 17.78
CA LYS A 190 -14.73 -23.31 16.86
C LYS A 190 -14.48 -21.92 16.26
N ILE A 191 -13.68 -21.87 15.20
CA ILE A 191 -13.17 -20.61 14.66
C ILE A 191 -13.94 -20.23 13.40
N CYS A 192 -14.35 -18.96 13.31
CA CYS A 192 -14.89 -18.37 12.10
C CYS A 192 -13.85 -17.43 11.47
N TYR A 193 -13.65 -17.54 10.16
CA TYR A 193 -12.89 -16.58 9.38
C TYR A 193 -13.84 -15.70 8.57
N VAL A 194 -13.85 -14.39 8.85
CA VAL A 194 -14.60 -13.38 8.10
C VAL A 194 -13.67 -12.70 7.11
N ASN A 195 -13.80 -13.13 5.85
CA ASN A 195 -12.92 -12.77 4.75
C ASN A 195 -13.39 -11.50 4.02
N CYS A 196 -12.52 -10.91 3.21
CA CYS A 196 -12.87 -9.84 2.28
C CYS A 196 -13.75 -10.36 1.13
N PRO A 197 -14.40 -9.48 0.35
CA PRO A 197 -15.18 -9.89 -0.82
C PRO A 197 -14.39 -10.75 -1.82
N PRO A 198 -15.04 -11.68 -2.55
CA PRO A 198 -14.37 -12.65 -3.42
C PRO A 198 -13.58 -12.06 -4.59
N PHE A 199 -13.90 -10.84 -5.02
CA PHE A 199 -13.20 -10.19 -6.15
C PHE A 199 -11.81 -9.65 -5.78
N PHE A 200 -11.43 -9.62 -4.48
CA PHE A 200 -10.05 -9.30 -4.11
C PHE A 200 -9.13 -10.48 -4.43
N SER A 201 -8.02 -10.22 -5.11
CA SER A 201 -7.03 -11.24 -5.48
C SER A 201 -6.45 -11.98 -4.28
N SER A 202 -6.40 -11.34 -3.12
CA SER A 202 -5.92 -11.94 -1.86
C SER A 202 -6.93 -12.86 -1.16
N ASN A 203 -8.22 -12.88 -1.59
CA ASN A 203 -9.27 -13.66 -0.93
C ASN A 203 -8.90 -15.15 -0.82
N GLN A 204 -8.48 -15.76 -1.93
CA GLN A 204 -8.13 -17.19 -1.96
C GLN A 204 -6.86 -17.50 -1.15
N LEU A 205 -5.84 -16.64 -1.21
CA LEU A 205 -4.61 -16.83 -0.42
C LEU A 205 -4.91 -16.81 1.08
N ARG A 206 -5.77 -15.90 1.52
CA ARG A 206 -6.23 -15.79 2.90
C ARG A 206 -6.98 -17.06 3.34
N ARG A 207 -7.87 -17.57 2.49
CA ARG A 207 -8.62 -18.82 2.72
C ARG A 207 -7.70 -20.02 2.86
N ILE A 208 -6.67 -20.13 2.01
CA ILE A 208 -5.64 -21.18 2.11
C ILE A 208 -4.91 -21.08 3.45
N GLY A 209 -4.53 -19.88 3.90
CA GLY A 209 -3.87 -19.68 5.19
C GLY A 209 -4.72 -20.16 6.37
N PHE A 210 -6.03 -19.85 6.36
CA PHE A 210 -6.97 -20.31 7.38
C PHE A 210 -7.05 -21.84 7.45
N TYR A 211 -7.39 -22.48 6.34
CA TYR A 211 -7.54 -23.94 6.32
C TYR A 211 -6.24 -24.69 6.59
N ARG A 212 -5.09 -24.12 6.20
CA ARG A 212 -3.78 -24.69 6.54
C ARG A 212 -3.59 -24.72 8.07
N ALA A 213 -3.89 -23.64 8.78
CA ALA A 213 -3.78 -23.60 10.23
C ALA A 213 -4.74 -24.62 10.90
N ILE A 214 -6.00 -24.70 10.43
CA ILE A 214 -6.97 -25.69 10.92
C ILE A 214 -6.45 -27.13 10.76
N ASN A 215 -5.91 -27.47 9.57
CA ASN A 215 -5.40 -28.80 9.28
C ASN A 215 -4.13 -29.14 10.05
N ASP A 216 -3.16 -28.19 10.13
CA ASP A 216 -1.88 -28.41 10.83
C ASP A 216 -2.08 -28.65 12.33
N HIS A 217 -3.14 -28.06 12.90
CA HIS A 217 -3.54 -28.25 14.31
C HIS A 217 -4.65 -29.31 14.53
N HIS A 218 -4.99 -30.07 13.51
CA HIS A 218 -5.94 -31.19 13.58
C HIS A 218 -7.33 -30.81 14.09
N LEU A 219 -7.79 -29.58 13.82
CA LEU A 219 -9.16 -29.19 14.13
C LEU A 219 -10.14 -29.73 13.08
N CYS A 220 -11.38 -30.03 13.52
CA CYS A 220 -12.43 -30.47 12.63
C CYS A 220 -12.84 -29.35 11.66
N VAL A 221 -12.72 -29.55 10.36
CA VAL A 221 -13.00 -28.54 9.33
C VAL A 221 -14.51 -28.20 9.32
N GLU A 222 -15.37 -29.19 9.57
CA GLU A 222 -16.82 -29.06 9.56
C GLU A 222 -17.32 -28.12 10.68
N ASP A 223 -16.56 -27.98 11.76
CA ASP A 223 -16.85 -27.07 12.86
C ASP A 223 -16.46 -25.61 12.57
N GLN A 224 -15.73 -25.39 11.48
CA GLN A 224 -15.28 -24.05 11.11
C GLN A 224 -16.22 -23.38 10.11
N ARG A 225 -16.15 -22.05 10.03
CA ARG A 225 -16.88 -21.26 9.02
C ARG A 225 -15.94 -20.26 8.35
N VAL A 226 -16.09 -20.11 7.04
CA VAL A 226 -15.48 -19.01 6.29
C VAL A 226 -16.58 -18.25 5.58
N ILE A 227 -16.66 -16.95 5.85
CA ILE A 227 -17.69 -16.06 5.30
C ILE A 227 -16.97 -14.99 4.49
N ASP A 228 -17.32 -14.86 3.22
CA ASP A 228 -16.90 -13.71 2.42
C ASP A 228 -17.89 -12.57 2.65
N THR A 229 -17.38 -11.40 3.02
CA THR A 229 -18.23 -10.24 3.21
C THR A 229 -18.71 -9.68 1.87
N GLN A 230 -19.88 -9.04 1.87
CA GLN A 230 -20.37 -8.30 0.70
C GLN A 230 -19.60 -6.99 0.50
N TRP A 231 -19.19 -6.33 1.60
CA TRP A 231 -18.46 -5.06 1.61
C TRP A 231 -17.15 -5.22 2.36
N ASN A 232 -16.10 -4.58 1.85
CA ASN A 232 -14.78 -4.58 2.49
C ASN A 232 -14.67 -3.49 3.57
N THR A 233 -15.66 -3.42 4.47
CA THR A 233 -15.83 -2.37 5.48
C THR A 233 -16.39 -2.92 6.79
N GLY A 234 -16.45 -2.08 7.83
CA GLY A 234 -17.10 -2.43 9.09
C GLY A 234 -18.57 -2.84 8.91
N LYS A 235 -19.29 -2.24 7.94
CA LYS A 235 -20.64 -2.69 7.60
C LYS A 235 -20.65 -4.16 7.16
N GLY A 236 -19.70 -4.57 6.34
CA GLY A 236 -19.57 -5.96 5.89
C GLY A 236 -19.35 -6.91 7.06
N GLY A 237 -18.47 -6.55 8.00
CA GLY A 237 -18.24 -7.33 9.21
C GLY A 237 -19.47 -7.41 10.11
N TYR A 238 -20.16 -6.30 10.30
CA TYR A 238 -21.38 -6.23 11.09
C TYR A 238 -22.48 -7.16 10.55
N GLU A 239 -22.79 -7.09 9.26
CA GLU A 239 -23.83 -7.94 8.65
C GLU A 239 -23.40 -9.42 8.63
N ALA A 240 -22.13 -9.71 8.33
CA ALA A 240 -21.63 -11.09 8.30
C ALA A 240 -21.76 -11.79 9.65
N ILE A 241 -21.39 -11.14 10.77
CA ILE A 241 -21.50 -11.74 12.08
C ILE A 241 -22.98 -11.85 12.54
N LYS A 242 -23.82 -10.89 12.20
CA LYS A 242 -25.24 -10.91 12.45
C LYS A 242 -25.89 -12.13 11.79
N GLU A 243 -25.68 -12.35 10.51
CA GLU A 243 -26.20 -13.49 9.76
C GLU A 243 -25.71 -14.81 10.35
N LEU A 244 -24.42 -14.89 10.71
CA LEU A 244 -23.83 -16.07 11.31
C LEU A 244 -24.52 -16.44 12.63
N LEU A 245 -24.69 -15.48 13.54
CA LEU A 245 -25.30 -15.74 14.84
C LEU A 245 -26.81 -16.06 14.71
N MET A 246 -27.51 -15.42 13.76
CA MET A 246 -28.91 -15.75 13.45
C MET A 246 -29.07 -17.17 12.89
N SER A 247 -28.05 -17.75 12.25
CA SER A 247 -28.05 -19.16 11.83
C SER A 247 -27.87 -20.16 12.97
N GLY A 248 -27.70 -19.70 14.19
CA GLY A 248 -27.43 -20.52 15.38
C GLY A 248 -25.97 -20.95 15.54
N TYR A 249 -25.06 -20.44 14.73
CA TYR A 249 -23.63 -20.74 14.88
C TYR A 249 -22.95 -19.68 15.75
N MET A 250 -22.45 -20.10 16.92
CA MET A 250 -21.65 -19.25 17.82
C MET A 250 -20.20 -19.73 17.79
N PRO A 251 -19.25 -18.96 17.23
CA PRO A 251 -17.82 -19.26 17.30
C PRO A 251 -17.27 -18.94 18.70
N ASP A 252 -16.16 -19.56 19.07
CA ASP A 252 -15.34 -19.17 20.21
C ASP A 252 -14.15 -18.26 19.81
N GLY A 253 -13.80 -18.24 18.52
CA GLY A 253 -12.79 -17.38 17.94
C GLY A 253 -13.18 -16.85 16.56
N ILE A 254 -12.81 -15.60 16.28
CA ILE A 254 -13.03 -14.96 14.97
C ILE A 254 -11.70 -14.41 14.46
N VAL A 255 -11.33 -14.80 13.24
CA VAL A 255 -10.27 -14.16 12.45
C VAL A 255 -10.92 -13.26 11.43
N THR A 256 -10.39 -12.07 11.17
CA THR A 256 -10.92 -11.17 10.14
C THR A 256 -9.87 -10.80 9.11
N ALA A 257 -10.31 -10.49 7.89
CA ALA A 257 -9.42 -10.13 6.80
C ALA A 257 -8.67 -8.82 7.03
N HIS A 258 -9.28 -7.87 7.73
CA HIS A 258 -8.66 -6.61 8.14
C HIS A 258 -9.42 -5.94 9.30
N ASP A 259 -8.78 -4.97 9.94
CA ASP A 259 -9.27 -4.31 11.15
C ASP A 259 -10.64 -3.63 10.97
N GLY A 260 -10.93 -3.04 9.81
CA GLY A 260 -12.23 -2.43 9.54
C GLY A 260 -13.38 -3.44 9.67
N ILE A 261 -13.24 -4.64 9.09
CA ILE A 261 -14.22 -5.74 9.26
C ILE A 261 -14.37 -6.10 10.75
N ALA A 262 -13.24 -6.22 11.47
CA ALA A 262 -13.26 -6.55 12.90
C ALA A 262 -14.03 -5.51 13.74
N LEU A 263 -13.86 -4.21 13.44
CA LEU A 263 -14.57 -3.13 14.15
C LEU A 263 -16.09 -3.24 13.99
N GLY A 264 -16.57 -3.60 12.79
CA GLY A 264 -17.99 -3.86 12.57
C GLY A 264 -18.51 -5.05 13.39
N ILE A 265 -17.72 -6.12 13.46
CA ILE A 265 -18.04 -7.30 14.29
C ILE A 265 -18.07 -6.93 15.77
N ILE A 266 -17.04 -6.23 16.27
CA ILE A 266 -16.96 -5.77 17.67
C ILE A 266 -18.21 -4.97 18.04
N ARG A 267 -18.62 -4.04 17.15
CA ARG A 267 -19.83 -3.24 17.34
C ARG A 267 -21.08 -4.11 17.49
N TYR A 268 -21.31 -5.06 16.57
CA TYR A 268 -22.47 -5.95 16.64
C TYR A 268 -22.47 -6.78 17.92
N LEU A 269 -21.33 -7.38 18.29
CA LEU A 269 -21.23 -8.19 19.50
C LEU A 269 -21.50 -7.36 20.76
N HIS A 270 -20.97 -6.13 20.83
CA HIS A 270 -21.23 -5.21 21.93
C HIS A 270 -22.72 -4.85 22.06
N GLU A 271 -23.38 -4.50 20.93
CA GLU A 271 -24.80 -4.18 20.89
C GLU A 271 -25.71 -5.36 21.36
N ASN A 272 -25.21 -6.60 21.24
CA ASN A 272 -25.93 -7.81 21.65
C ASN A 272 -25.42 -8.42 22.97
N GLY A 273 -24.61 -7.70 23.73
CA GLY A 273 -24.11 -8.11 25.04
C GLY A 273 -23.14 -9.29 25.04
N ILE A 274 -22.53 -9.62 23.92
CA ILE A 274 -21.53 -10.67 23.77
C ILE A 274 -20.14 -10.09 24.10
N ARG A 275 -19.49 -10.68 25.08
CA ARG A 275 -18.25 -10.12 25.66
C ARG A 275 -17.02 -10.59 24.91
N ILE A 276 -16.16 -9.64 24.57
CA ILE A 276 -14.85 -9.88 23.99
C ILE A 276 -13.79 -9.60 25.07
N PRO A 277 -12.85 -10.51 25.36
CA PRO A 277 -12.61 -11.81 24.73
C PRO A 277 -13.34 -12.99 25.42
N ASN A 278 -14.20 -12.75 26.45
CA ASN A 278 -14.68 -13.80 27.35
C ASN A 278 -15.61 -14.82 26.65
N ASP A 279 -16.57 -14.35 25.87
CA ASP A 279 -17.51 -15.20 25.14
C ASP A 279 -16.97 -15.56 23.74
N VAL A 280 -16.29 -14.62 23.08
CA VAL A 280 -15.63 -14.81 21.79
C VAL A 280 -14.35 -13.99 21.69
N SER A 281 -13.26 -14.61 21.24
CA SER A 281 -11.99 -13.91 20.95
C SER A 281 -11.95 -13.44 19.51
N ILE A 282 -11.32 -12.28 19.25
CA ILE A 282 -11.18 -11.72 17.89
C ILE A 282 -9.71 -11.36 17.63
N ILE A 283 -9.21 -11.78 16.48
CA ILE A 283 -7.92 -11.32 15.94
C ILE A 283 -8.11 -10.88 14.51
N SER A 284 -7.44 -9.80 14.15
CA SER A 284 -7.53 -9.21 12.82
C SER A 284 -6.18 -9.20 12.09
N ILE A 285 -6.14 -8.56 10.93
CA ILE A 285 -4.94 -8.34 10.11
C ILE A 285 -4.87 -6.86 9.75
N GLU A 286 -3.65 -6.36 9.52
CA GLU A 286 -3.22 -5.02 9.14
C GLU A 286 -2.62 -4.18 10.27
N ASN A 287 -3.00 -4.37 11.53
CA ASN A 287 -2.51 -3.57 12.65
C ASN A 287 -2.59 -2.06 12.37
N SER A 288 -3.77 -1.62 11.94
CA SER A 288 -4.04 -0.18 11.75
C SER A 288 -4.08 0.55 13.09
N VAL A 289 -3.96 1.87 13.05
CA VAL A 289 -4.09 2.71 14.25
C VAL A 289 -5.41 2.48 14.99
N LEU A 290 -6.48 2.15 14.27
CA LEU A 290 -7.81 1.88 14.83
C LEU A 290 -7.83 0.63 15.71
N ALA A 291 -7.00 -0.37 15.42
CA ALA A 291 -6.93 -1.59 16.25
C ALA A 291 -6.53 -1.27 17.69
N GLY A 292 -5.63 -0.31 17.89
CA GLY A 292 -5.22 0.12 19.23
C GLY A 292 -6.28 0.91 20.00
N TYR A 293 -7.20 1.57 19.30
CA TYR A 293 -8.28 2.38 19.91
C TYR A 293 -9.61 1.65 20.00
N ALA A 294 -9.72 0.42 19.51
CA ALA A 294 -10.92 -0.40 19.69
C ALA A 294 -11.15 -0.71 21.17
N THR A 295 -12.38 -1.07 21.53
CA THR A 295 -12.75 -1.50 22.89
C THR A 295 -13.46 -2.85 22.82
N PRO A 296 -12.79 -3.94 23.29
CA PRO A 296 -11.40 -4.00 23.77
C PRO A 296 -10.39 -3.72 22.69
N ALA A 297 -9.14 -3.36 23.05
CA ALA A 297 -8.07 -3.14 22.08
C ALA A 297 -7.84 -4.41 21.25
N LEU A 298 -7.84 -4.26 19.92
CA LEU A 298 -7.90 -5.36 18.97
C LEU A 298 -6.51 -5.95 18.69
N SER A 299 -6.34 -7.22 19.00
CA SER A 299 -5.19 -8.02 18.55
C SER A 299 -5.19 -8.09 17.03
N SER A 300 -4.06 -7.86 16.40
CA SER A 300 -3.99 -7.81 14.94
C SER A 300 -2.61 -8.26 14.45
N VAL A 301 -2.56 -8.78 13.23
CA VAL A 301 -1.31 -9.15 12.58
C VAL A 301 -0.79 -7.94 11.82
N ASP A 302 0.40 -7.48 12.19
CA ASP A 302 1.11 -6.44 11.45
C ASP A 302 1.74 -7.04 10.17
N VAL A 303 1.43 -6.43 9.05
CA VAL A 303 1.97 -6.79 7.73
C VAL A 303 3.05 -5.83 7.25
N ASN A 304 3.52 -4.94 8.13
CA ASN A 304 4.59 -3.98 7.87
C ASN A 304 4.31 -3.05 6.66
N LYS A 305 3.11 -2.48 6.58
CA LYS A 305 2.64 -1.67 5.45
C LYS A 305 3.57 -0.52 5.07
N ARG A 306 4.08 0.23 6.07
CA ARG A 306 5.03 1.32 5.83
C ARG A 306 6.34 0.82 5.21
N GLU A 307 6.83 -0.34 5.68
CA GLU A 307 8.02 -0.97 5.12
C GLU A 307 7.79 -1.43 3.66
N LEU A 308 6.59 -1.93 3.33
CA LEU A 308 6.22 -2.25 1.95
C LEU A 308 6.34 -1.02 1.05
N GLY A 309 5.83 0.13 1.50
CA GLY A 309 5.95 1.39 0.77
C GLY A 309 7.40 1.83 0.57
N ARG A 310 8.20 1.78 1.65
CA ARG A 310 9.63 2.11 1.59
C ARG A 310 10.38 1.20 0.61
N LYS A 311 10.13 -0.10 0.67
CA LYS A 311 10.75 -1.09 -0.24
C LYS A 311 10.33 -0.88 -1.69
N ALA A 312 9.07 -0.56 -1.95
CA ALA A 312 8.61 -0.24 -3.30
C ALA A 312 9.38 0.97 -3.89
N GLY A 313 9.58 2.02 -3.08
CA GLY A 313 10.37 3.18 -3.47
C GLY A 313 11.83 2.83 -3.77
N GLU A 314 12.48 2.06 -2.90
CA GLU A 314 13.87 1.61 -3.09
C GLU A 314 14.05 0.78 -4.36
N ILE A 315 13.17 -0.20 -4.58
CA ILE A 315 13.20 -1.06 -5.77
C ILE A 315 13.00 -0.23 -7.03
N LEU A 316 12.06 0.72 -7.02
CA LEU A 316 11.80 1.59 -8.17
C LEU A 316 13.01 2.46 -8.50
N LEU A 317 13.65 3.09 -7.50
CA LEU A 317 14.87 3.87 -7.71
C LEU A 317 16.01 3.02 -8.29
N GLN A 318 16.18 1.80 -7.77
CA GLN A 318 17.17 0.85 -8.31
C GLN A 318 16.85 0.47 -9.76
N ARG A 319 15.58 0.20 -10.08
CA ARG A 319 15.15 -0.12 -11.45
C ARG A 319 15.36 1.04 -12.42
N ILE A 320 15.13 2.28 -12.01
CA ILE A 320 15.44 3.49 -12.80
C ILE A 320 16.95 3.63 -13.07
N ALA A 321 17.78 3.29 -12.06
CA ALA A 321 19.23 3.35 -12.18
C ALA A 321 19.82 2.17 -13.00
N GLN A 322 19.20 1.00 -12.90
CA GLN A 322 19.66 -0.26 -13.50
C GLN A 322 18.49 -0.99 -14.19
N PRO A 323 18.07 -0.57 -15.39
CA PRO A 323 16.88 -1.12 -16.06
C PRO A 323 16.91 -2.64 -16.31
N THR A 324 18.11 -3.22 -16.43
CA THR A 324 18.33 -4.63 -16.74
C THR A 324 18.47 -5.55 -15.52
N MET A 325 18.31 -5.03 -14.30
CA MET A 325 18.39 -5.86 -13.10
C MET A 325 17.31 -6.97 -13.13
N PRO A 326 17.53 -8.14 -12.52
CA PRO A 326 16.51 -9.19 -12.40
C PRO A 326 15.23 -8.67 -11.76
N LYS A 327 14.09 -9.31 -12.09
CA LYS A 327 12.80 -9.03 -11.45
C LYS A 327 12.91 -9.25 -9.93
N VAL A 328 12.38 -8.31 -9.17
CA VAL A 328 12.32 -8.38 -7.70
C VAL A 328 10.91 -8.74 -7.27
N ALA A 329 10.79 -9.81 -6.48
CA ALA A 329 9.55 -10.23 -5.83
C ALA A 329 9.80 -10.31 -4.32
N MET A 330 9.09 -9.51 -3.53
CA MET A 330 9.29 -9.47 -2.08
C MET A 330 7.96 -9.58 -1.35
N MET A 331 7.92 -10.39 -0.30
CA MET A 331 6.81 -10.46 0.65
C MET A 331 7.27 -9.99 2.02
N SER A 332 6.38 -9.27 2.75
CA SER A 332 6.65 -8.92 4.15
C SER A 332 6.48 -10.14 5.06
N THR A 333 7.22 -10.16 6.16
CA THR A 333 7.04 -11.15 7.22
C THR A 333 6.02 -10.61 8.21
N PRO A 334 4.82 -11.23 8.33
CA PRO A 334 3.80 -10.78 9.27
C PRO A 334 4.14 -11.13 10.71
N THR A 335 3.69 -10.30 11.67
CA THR A 335 3.89 -10.52 13.11
C THR A 335 2.61 -10.27 13.89
N VAL A 336 2.34 -11.10 14.91
CA VAL A 336 1.16 -10.94 15.77
C VAL A 336 1.40 -9.86 16.81
N ILE A 337 0.51 -8.87 16.86
CA ILE A 337 0.45 -7.84 17.91
C ILE A 337 -0.68 -8.22 18.86
N ASN A 338 -0.31 -8.72 20.02
CA ASN A 338 -1.26 -9.12 21.05
C ASN A 338 -1.83 -7.88 21.77
N ARG A 339 -3.16 -7.85 21.95
CA ARG A 339 -3.90 -6.87 22.73
C ARG A 339 -5.00 -7.59 23.53
N ASP A 340 -6.10 -6.90 23.85
CA ASP A 340 -7.10 -7.34 24.81
C ASP A 340 -8.24 -8.20 24.21
N SER A 341 -8.33 -8.29 22.88
CA SER A 341 -9.44 -8.96 22.17
C SER A 341 -9.29 -10.48 22.05
N VAL A 342 -8.17 -11.05 22.50
CA VAL A 342 -7.90 -12.50 22.51
C VAL A 342 -7.65 -12.93 23.94
N LYS A 343 -8.27 -14.06 24.38
CA LYS A 343 -8.00 -14.66 25.70
C LYS A 343 -6.50 -14.86 25.89
N GLN A 344 -6.06 -14.68 27.13
CA GLN A 344 -4.73 -15.17 27.52
C GLN A 344 -4.83 -16.69 27.70
N GLY A 345 -3.84 -17.43 27.18
CA GLY A 345 -3.73 -18.87 27.43
C GLY A 345 -3.50 -19.14 28.92
N GLU A 346 -4.02 -20.24 29.41
CA GLU A 346 -3.76 -20.75 30.75
C GLU A 346 -2.28 -21.13 30.91
#